data_f2fa17ee5ec5115e5877d893a4e4b01a
#
_entry.id   f2fa17ee5ec5115e5877d893a4e4b01a
#
_cell.length_a   1.000
_cell.length_b   1.000
_cell.length_c   1.000
_cell.angle_alpha   90.00
_cell.angle_beta   90.00
_cell.angle_gamma   90.00
#
_symmetry.space_group_name_H-M   'P 1'
#
loop_
_entity.id
_entity.type
_entity.pdbx_description
1 polymer ?
#
loop_
_entity_poly.entity_id
_entity_poly.type
_entity_poly.pdbx_seq_one_letter_code
_entity_poly.pdbx_strand_id
1 'polypeptide(L)'
;MYILILLFLVSLCACGGGQGEVNGDGGDSIVAVVPMKYGLPIEEFVVTYDTIRQGETLAEVLIDFGMTPSQVYELTQCPDSVFDVRKLRPGQACAYLCNKDSAATPRYFVYEESRKAYVRFDLLNNYQATRAEKPTEWREGEVAGEVNSSLWVAMQEAEASPMLAVMLSHIFGWSIDFFGIQKGDEFRLIYAQEFVEEEPLNNYKVLAASFKANDSLVYAIPFVQDDEELFYNVNGNSLEGAFLKAPLDFYRISSRFTNSRYHPVLKRYRAHHGVDYAAPTGTPVYAIGSGKVIDKGYQAGGGGNYVKIRHNSTYTTTYMHLSKFAKGLKVGDQVAQKEVIGYVGSTGLSTGPHLDFRVYENGKPVNPLTIKSQPKKPISEANRDSFAVVADSLVKRLSNILKK
;
A
#
# COMPACT_ATOMS: atom_id res chain seq x y z
N MET A 1 7.30 -10.18 26.16
CA MET A 1 7.89 -8.85 25.91
C MET A 1 6.72 -7.92 25.63
N TYR A 2 6.34 -7.13 26.62
CA TYR A 2 5.10 -6.36 26.63
C TYR A 2 5.23 -5.15 25.70
N ILE A 3 4.34 -5.02 24.71
CA ILE A 3 4.20 -3.80 23.91
C ILE A 3 3.07 -2.98 24.53
N LEU A 4 3.45 -1.83 25.05
CA LEU A 4 2.55 -0.82 25.65
C LEU A 4 1.72 -0.17 24.55
N ILE A 5 0.41 -0.35 24.62
CA ILE A 5 -0.56 0.43 23.84
C ILE A 5 -0.74 1.77 24.54
N LEU A 6 -0.26 2.85 23.96
CA LEU A 6 -0.49 4.22 24.44
C LEU A 6 -1.88 4.69 23.96
N LEU A 7 -2.86 4.59 24.84
CA LEU A 7 -4.14 5.28 24.72
C LEU A 7 -3.93 6.76 25.12
N PHE A 8 -4.04 7.69 24.16
CA PHE A 8 -4.10 9.12 24.46
C PHE A 8 -5.52 9.46 24.94
N LEU A 9 -5.67 9.58 26.25
CA LEU A 9 -6.84 10.18 26.91
C LEU A 9 -6.66 11.69 26.89
N VAL A 10 -7.45 12.41 26.12
CA VAL A 10 -7.60 13.87 26.23
C VAL A 10 -8.49 14.15 27.43
N SER A 11 -7.87 14.64 28.51
CA SER A 11 -8.58 15.10 29.71
C SER A 11 -9.01 16.55 29.52
N LEU A 12 -10.33 16.79 29.43
CA LEU A 12 -10.93 18.11 29.59
C LEU A 12 -10.96 18.45 31.07
N CYS A 13 -10.14 19.44 31.49
CA CYS A 13 -10.27 20.06 32.81
C CYS A 13 -11.34 21.14 32.78
N ALA A 14 -12.43 20.93 33.53
CA ALA A 14 -13.41 21.96 33.89
C ALA A 14 -12.93 22.68 35.16
N CYS A 15 -12.97 24.01 35.13
CA CYS A 15 -12.68 24.86 36.26
C CYS A 15 -13.72 24.80 37.38
N GLY A 16 -13.29 24.63 38.61
CA GLY A 16 -14.06 24.86 39.81
C GLY A 16 -13.11 25.41 40.90
N GLY A 17 -13.40 26.61 41.39
CA GLY A 17 -12.53 27.37 42.26
C GLY A 17 -12.45 26.83 43.70
N GLY A 18 -11.33 27.15 44.35
CA GLY A 18 -11.08 26.96 45.79
C GLY A 18 -9.72 27.56 46.17
N GLN A 19 -9.76 28.61 46.95
CA GLN A 19 -8.57 29.31 47.50
C GLN A 19 -7.77 28.40 48.43
N GLY A 20 -6.46 28.42 48.30
CA GLY A 20 -5.52 27.83 49.22
C GLY A 20 -4.10 28.26 48.85
N GLU A 21 -3.55 29.26 49.57
CA GLU A 21 -2.16 29.66 49.46
C GLU A 21 -1.21 28.55 49.89
N VAL A 22 -0.32 28.15 49.00
CA VAL A 22 0.94 27.50 49.38
C VAL A 22 2.05 28.04 48.48
N ASN A 23 2.97 28.77 49.07
CA ASN A 23 4.23 29.17 48.46
C ASN A 23 5.07 27.94 48.14
N GLY A 24 5.39 27.74 46.85
CA GLY A 24 6.31 26.73 46.35
C GLY A 24 6.92 27.26 45.06
N ASP A 25 8.17 27.72 45.15
CA ASP A 25 9.02 28.08 44.03
C ASP A 25 9.29 26.87 43.17
N GLY A 26 8.48 26.66 42.15
CA GLY A 26 8.62 25.63 41.12
C GLY A 26 8.77 26.30 39.78
N GLY A 27 10.00 26.67 39.44
CA GLY A 27 10.33 27.15 38.10
C GLY A 27 10.02 26.05 37.10
N ASP A 28 8.91 26.17 36.37
CA ASP A 28 8.67 25.41 35.15
C ASP A 28 9.80 25.71 34.17
N SER A 29 10.79 24.83 34.17
CA SER A 29 11.84 24.85 33.16
C SER A 29 11.15 24.50 31.83
N ILE A 30 10.78 25.53 31.07
CA ILE A 30 10.42 25.37 29.65
C ILE A 30 11.67 24.80 28.98
N VAL A 31 11.71 23.48 28.80
CA VAL A 31 12.74 22.86 27.98
C VAL A 31 12.52 23.37 26.57
N ALA A 32 13.37 24.31 26.15
CA ALA A 32 13.36 24.79 24.78
C ALA A 32 13.56 23.60 23.85
N VAL A 33 12.55 23.27 23.04
CA VAL A 33 12.66 22.21 22.02
C VAL A 33 13.60 22.76 20.95
N VAL A 34 14.83 22.25 20.92
CA VAL A 34 15.80 22.62 19.88
C VAL A 34 15.32 21.98 18.56
N PRO A 35 15.12 22.77 17.50
CA PRO A 35 14.70 22.21 16.20
C PRO A 35 15.75 21.24 15.66
N MET A 36 15.32 20.00 15.46
CA MET A 36 16.18 18.94 14.95
C MET A 36 15.91 18.71 13.47
N LYS A 37 16.95 18.73 12.62
CA LYS A 37 16.88 18.36 11.21
C LYS A 37 18.06 17.47 10.84
N TYR A 38 17.84 16.44 10.06
CA TYR A 38 18.85 15.43 9.71
C TYR A 38 19.51 14.76 10.94
N GLY A 39 18.79 14.70 12.07
CA GLY A 39 19.31 14.20 13.33
C GLY A 39 20.34 15.13 14.00
N LEU A 40 20.34 16.41 13.67
CA LEU A 40 21.25 17.42 14.19
C LEU A 40 20.46 18.63 14.71
N PRO A 41 20.95 19.32 15.77
CA PRO A 41 20.41 20.59 16.21
C PRO A 41 20.73 21.68 15.17
N ILE A 42 19.79 21.92 14.27
CA ILE A 42 20.03 22.70 13.04
C ILE A 42 20.46 24.14 13.32
N GLU A 43 20.06 24.68 14.47
CA GLU A 43 20.42 26.02 14.88
C GLU A 43 21.92 26.21 15.15
N GLU A 44 22.68 25.15 15.33
CA GLU A 44 24.13 25.20 15.54
C GLU A 44 24.92 25.44 14.25
N PHE A 45 24.25 25.30 13.08
CA PHE A 45 24.90 25.35 11.78
C PHE A 45 24.38 26.49 10.90
N VAL A 46 25.21 26.92 9.96
CA VAL A 46 24.78 27.64 8.75
C VAL A 46 24.44 26.59 7.72
N VAL A 47 23.20 26.56 7.22
CA VAL A 47 22.72 25.56 6.28
C VAL A 47 22.51 26.19 4.92
N THR A 48 23.09 25.59 3.90
CA THR A 48 22.88 25.94 2.49
C THR A 48 22.22 24.75 1.81
N TYR A 49 21.09 24.98 1.14
CA TYR A 49 20.38 23.96 0.37
C TYR A 49 20.72 24.10 -1.11
N ASP A 50 20.89 22.96 -1.78
CA ASP A 50 21.09 22.87 -3.23
C ASP A 50 20.39 21.63 -3.78
N THR A 51 20.49 21.44 -5.08
CA THR A 51 19.87 20.32 -5.80
C THR A 51 20.89 19.75 -6.78
N ILE A 52 21.04 18.43 -6.81
CA ILE A 52 21.94 17.73 -7.73
C ILE A 52 21.53 18.03 -9.17
N ARG A 53 22.44 18.52 -9.99
CA ARG A 53 22.21 18.87 -11.40
C ARG A 53 22.38 17.67 -12.30
N GLN A 54 21.85 17.76 -13.50
CA GLN A 54 21.99 16.68 -14.47
C GLN A 54 23.44 16.51 -14.91
N GLY A 55 23.97 15.28 -14.79
CA GLY A 55 25.36 14.93 -15.12
C GLY A 55 26.37 15.23 -14.03
N GLU A 56 25.94 15.83 -12.92
CA GLU A 56 26.80 16.15 -11.77
C GLU A 56 27.11 14.86 -10.98
N THR A 57 28.36 14.73 -10.61
CA THR A 57 28.85 13.62 -9.77
C THR A 57 28.96 14.09 -8.30
N LEU A 58 28.92 13.14 -7.37
CA LEU A 58 29.15 13.46 -5.96
C LEU A 58 30.51 14.16 -5.75
N ALA A 59 31.53 13.78 -6.52
CA ALA A 59 32.85 14.37 -6.43
C ALA A 59 32.83 15.86 -6.81
N GLU A 60 32.16 16.23 -7.90
CA GLU A 60 32.01 17.63 -8.31
C GLU A 60 31.26 18.43 -7.25
N VAL A 61 30.13 17.92 -6.78
CA VAL A 61 29.32 18.54 -5.70
C VAL A 61 30.15 18.83 -4.46
N LEU A 62 30.99 17.89 -4.03
CA LEU A 62 31.80 18.04 -2.81
C LEU A 62 33.03 18.93 -3.04
N ILE A 63 33.64 18.92 -4.22
CA ILE A 63 34.74 19.83 -4.59
C ILE A 63 34.24 21.27 -4.65
N ASP A 64 33.06 21.50 -5.25
CA ASP A 64 32.43 22.83 -5.27
C ASP A 64 32.10 23.34 -3.86
N PHE A 65 31.84 22.43 -2.93
CA PHE A 65 31.68 22.74 -1.50
C PHE A 65 33.02 22.98 -0.76
N GLY A 66 34.15 22.87 -1.44
CA GLY A 66 35.48 23.18 -0.90
C GLY A 66 36.25 21.98 -0.36
N MET A 67 35.84 20.74 -0.67
CA MET A 67 36.60 19.54 -0.32
C MET A 67 37.73 19.29 -1.33
N THR A 68 38.82 18.78 -0.79
CA THR A 68 39.95 18.33 -1.64
C THR A 68 39.65 16.98 -2.28
N PRO A 69 40.25 16.64 -3.46
CA PRO A 69 40.07 15.32 -4.10
C PRO A 69 40.38 14.13 -3.19
N SER A 70 41.38 14.26 -2.27
CA SER A 70 41.70 13.21 -1.30
C SER A 70 40.57 12.97 -0.30
N GLN A 71 39.99 14.04 0.20
CA GLN A 71 38.84 13.97 1.14
C GLN A 71 37.60 13.35 0.46
N VAL A 72 37.34 13.75 -0.79
CA VAL A 72 36.25 13.16 -1.59
C VAL A 72 36.48 11.66 -1.81
N TYR A 73 37.70 11.26 -2.15
CA TYR A 73 38.03 9.84 -2.31
C TYR A 73 37.76 9.04 -1.03
N GLU A 74 38.19 9.51 0.12
CA GLU A 74 37.94 8.84 1.40
C GLU A 74 36.42 8.75 1.72
N LEU A 75 35.65 9.80 1.49
CA LEU A 75 34.21 9.80 1.66
C LEU A 75 33.52 8.76 0.77
N THR A 76 33.98 8.60 -0.47
CA THR A 76 33.40 7.61 -1.42
C THR A 76 33.74 6.16 -1.08
N GLN A 77 34.62 5.89 -0.11
CA GLN A 77 34.90 4.55 0.42
C GLN A 77 33.84 4.04 1.39
N CYS A 78 32.77 4.81 1.64
CA CYS A 78 31.66 4.32 2.47
C CYS A 78 31.04 3.05 1.86
N PRO A 79 30.54 2.10 2.69
CA PRO A 79 29.94 0.88 2.17
C PRO A 79 28.73 1.17 1.25
N ASP A 80 28.64 0.46 0.12
CA ASP A 80 27.51 0.55 -0.83
C ASP A 80 26.14 0.33 -0.16
N SER A 81 26.11 -0.39 0.98
CA SER A 81 24.90 -0.60 1.80
C SER A 81 24.41 0.68 2.49
N VAL A 82 25.32 1.63 2.77
CA VAL A 82 24.99 2.94 3.35
C VAL A 82 24.69 3.90 2.23
N PHE A 83 25.61 4.07 1.29
CA PHE A 83 25.44 4.93 0.14
C PHE A 83 26.21 4.43 -1.08
N ASP A 84 25.48 4.19 -2.16
CA ASP A 84 26.07 3.85 -3.46
C ASP A 84 26.16 5.13 -4.31
N VAL A 85 27.36 5.67 -4.50
CA VAL A 85 27.61 6.91 -5.24
C VAL A 85 27.07 6.90 -6.68
N ARG A 86 26.89 5.70 -7.26
CA ARG A 86 26.31 5.50 -8.60
C ARG A 86 24.81 5.75 -8.63
N LYS A 87 24.17 5.85 -7.47
CA LYS A 87 22.71 6.11 -7.31
C LYS A 87 22.38 7.57 -7.06
N LEU A 88 23.36 8.46 -7.16
CA LEU A 88 23.11 9.90 -7.14
C LEU A 88 22.14 10.24 -8.29
N ARG A 89 21.09 10.99 -7.98
CA ARG A 89 20.04 11.30 -8.94
C ARG A 89 19.92 12.80 -9.14
N PRO A 90 19.88 13.28 -10.39
CA PRO A 90 19.53 14.68 -10.66
C PRO A 90 18.16 15.02 -10.10
N GLY A 91 18.01 16.24 -9.59
CA GLY A 91 16.78 16.74 -8.98
C GLY A 91 16.61 16.39 -7.50
N GLN A 92 17.49 15.58 -6.91
CA GLN A 92 17.47 15.32 -5.47
C GLN A 92 18.10 16.48 -4.70
N ALA A 93 17.46 16.82 -3.57
CA ALA A 93 17.95 17.85 -2.70
C ALA A 93 19.21 17.42 -1.94
N CYS A 94 20.10 18.36 -1.71
CA CYS A 94 21.23 18.21 -0.82
C CYS A 94 21.34 19.44 0.11
N ALA A 95 22.06 19.28 1.20
CA ALA A 95 22.32 20.36 2.15
C ALA A 95 23.76 20.30 2.62
N TYR A 96 24.33 21.50 2.77
CA TYR A 96 25.65 21.72 3.35
C TYR A 96 25.49 22.40 4.69
N LEU A 97 26.10 21.83 5.73
CA LEU A 97 26.06 22.36 7.07
C LEU A 97 27.46 22.78 7.48
N CYS A 98 27.66 24.07 7.68
CA CYS A 98 28.91 24.65 8.17
C CYS A 98 28.78 25.08 9.63
N ASN A 99 29.87 24.99 10.38
CA ASN A 99 29.92 25.55 11.73
C ASN A 99 29.66 27.07 11.68
N LYS A 100 29.08 27.61 12.74
CA LYS A 100 28.91 29.08 12.94
C LYS A 100 30.20 29.74 13.40
N ASP A 101 31.35 29.28 12.91
CA ASP A 101 32.64 29.90 13.14
C ASP A 101 32.97 30.93 12.05
N SER A 102 33.99 31.75 12.25
CA SER A 102 34.41 32.78 11.30
C SER A 102 34.92 32.20 9.95
N ALA A 103 35.30 30.91 9.92
CA ALA A 103 35.79 30.20 8.74
C ALA A 103 34.67 29.49 8.00
N ALA A 104 33.45 29.42 8.53
CA ALA A 104 32.31 28.66 8.02
C ALA A 104 32.73 27.22 7.66
N THR A 105 33.45 26.56 8.57
CA THR A 105 34.07 25.25 8.34
C THR A 105 33.01 24.22 7.97
N PRO A 106 33.15 23.54 6.80
CA PRO A 106 32.24 22.46 6.39
C PRO A 106 32.20 21.34 7.43
N ARG A 107 31.02 21.01 7.91
CA ARG A 107 30.84 20.00 8.97
C ARG A 107 30.10 18.78 8.50
N TYR A 108 28.96 18.97 7.80
CA TYR A 108 28.18 17.87 7.25
C TYR A 108 27.76 18.17 5.82
N PHE A 109 27.73 17.11 5.01
CA PHE A 109 27.02 17.07 3.75
C PHE A 109 25.85 16.09 3.90
N VAL A 110 24.66 16.47 3.42
CA VAL A 110 23.45 15.65 3.47
C VAL A 110 22.92 15.51 2.06
N TYR A 111 22.68 14.28 1.64
CA TYR A 111 22.01 13.94 0.40
C TYR A 111 20.65 13.33 0.69
N GLU A 112 19.57 13.91 0.19
CA GLU A 112 18.20 13.40 0.36
C GLU A 112 17.91 12.35 -0.73
N GLU A 113 17.95 11.07 -0.40
CA GLU A 113 17.64 9.98 -1.33
C GLU A 113 16.15 9.95 -1.74
N SER A 114 15.29 10.47 -0.86
CA SER A 114 13.85 10.63 -1.05
C SER A 114 13.33 11.71 -0.09
N ARG A 115 12.05 12.02 -0.14
CA ARG A 115 11.43 12.92 0.84
C ARG A 115 11.62 12.47 2.29
N LYS A 116 11.73 11.16 2.52
CA LYS A 116 11.84 10.53 3.85
C LYS A 116 13.27 10.16 4.22
N ALA A 117 14.05 9.62 3.31
CA ALA A 117 15.37 9.07 3.57
C ALA A 117 16.49 10.01 3.12
N TYR A 118 17.53 10.07 3.93
CA TYR A 118 18.73 10.85 3.65
C TYR A 118 20.00 10.10 4.08
N VAL A 119 21.12 10.48 3.47
CA VAL A 119 22.46 10.10 3.92
C VAL A 119 23.19 11.34 4.38
N ARG A 120 23.71 11.32 5.59
CA ARG A 120 24.53 12.37 6.19
C ARG A 120 25.98 11.91 6.27
N PHE A 121 26.87 12.73 5.74
CA PHE A 121 28.32 12.54 5.81
C PHE A 121 28.92 13.49 6.83
N ASP A 122 29.66 12.96 7.81
CA ASP A 122 30.42 13.75 8.78
C ASP A 122 31.81 14.04 8.19
N LEU A 123 32.04 15.28 7.80
CA LEU A 123 33.23 15.67 7.05
C LEU A 123 34.49 15.83 7.93
N LEU A 124 34.34 15.82 9.26
CA LEU A 124 35.46 15.97 10.21
C LEU A 124 35.79 14.67 10.96
N ASN A 125 34.86 13.71 11.05
CA ASN A 125 35.05 12.43 11.73
C ASN A 125 35.22 11.29 10.71
N ASN A 126 36.38 11.16 10.11
CA ASN A 126 36.73 10.09 9.17
C ASN A 126 35.69 9.89 8.03
N TYR A 127 35.03 10.97 7.61
CA TYR A 127 34.02 10.96 6.53
C TYR A 127 32.92 9.93 6.71
N GLN A 128 32.51 9.69 7.96
CA GLN A 128 31.54 8.67 8.30
C GLN A 128 30.17 8.98 7.70
N ALA A 129 29.65 8.06 6.89
CA ALA A 129 28.32 8.15 6.31
C ALA A 129 27.29 7.46 7.21
N THR A 130 26.15 8.13 7.42
CA THR A 130 25.01 7.58 8.16
C THR A 130 23.74 7.73 7.34
N ARG A 131 23.09 6.63 7.02
CA ARG A 131 21.77 6.61 6.39
C ARG A 131 20.69 6.64 7.48
N ALA A 132 19.73 7.53 7.35
CA ALA A 132 18.63 7.68 8.31
C ALA A 132 17.34 8.13 7.63
N GLU A 133 16.24 8.11 8.37
CA GLU A 133 14.97 8.65 7.94
C GLU A 133 14.58 9.87 8.75
N LYS A 134 13.91 10.82 8.10
CA LYS A 134 13.28 11.96 8.78
C LYS A 134 12.11 11.44 9.62
N PRO A 135 11.80 12.05 10.76
CA PRO A 135 10.61 11.69 11.52
C PRO A 135 9.35 11.90 10.68
N THR A 136 8.42 11.00 10.82
CA THR A 136 7.13 11.06 10.11
C THR A 136 5.99 11.09 11.11
N GLU A 137 4.90 11.69 10.71
CA GLU A 137 3.64 11.66 11.47
C GLU A 137 2.49 11.18 10.58
N TRP A 138 1.48 10.60 11.20
CA TRP A 138 0.27 10.18 10.54
C TRP A 138 -0.85 11.15 10.89
N ARG A 139 -1.45 11.76 9.86
CA ARG A 139 -2.60 12.66 10.01
C ARG A 139 -3.85 12.01 9.48
N GLU A 140 -4.92 12.06 10.27
CA GLU A 140 -6.21 11.53 9.83
C GLU A 140 -6.90 12.49 8.85
N GLY A 141 -7.60 11.88 7.89
CA GLY A 141 -8.46 12.56 6.94
C GLY A 141 -9.76 11.80 6.75
N GLU A 142 -10.76 12.51 6.30
CA GLU A 142 -12.09 11.96 5.99
C GLU A 142 -12.49 12.38 4.58
N VAL A 143 -13.08 11.46 3.83
CA VAL A 143 -13.60 11.74 2.50
C VAL A 143 -14.86 10.95 2.23
N ALA A 144 -15.82 11.57 1.54
CA ALA A 144 -17.02 10.93 1.02
C ALA A 144 -17.29 11.43 -0.38
N GLY A 145 -17.86 10.58 -1.22
CA GLY A 145 -18.19 10.94 -2.60
C GLY A 145 -19.18 9.98 -3.22
N GLU A 146 -19.58 10.32 -4.44
CA GLU A 146 -20.46 9.53 -5.27
C GLU A 146 -19.76 9.22 -6.60
N VAL A 147 -19.93 8.00 -7.08
CA VAL A 147 -19.34 7.58 -8.35
C VAL A 147 -20.18 8.12 -9.51
N ASN A 148 -19.58 8.99 -10.32
CA ASN A 148 -20.18 9.52 -11.55
C ASN A 148 -19.68 8.78 -12.82
N SER A 149 -18.44 8.32 -12.82
CA SER A 149 -17.82 7.59 -13.94
C SER A 149 -16.97 6.42 -13.47
N SER A 150 -16.02 6.66 -12.56
CA SER A 150 -15.19 5.62 -11.93
C SER A 150 -14.84 6.04 -10.51
N LEU A 151 -14.50 5.07 -9.65
CA LEU A 151 -14.08 5.36 -8.28
C LEU A 151 -12.80 6.22 -8.25
N TRP A 152 -11.89 6.03 -9.21
CA TRP A 152 -10.69 6.84 -9.35
C TRP A 152 -11.01 8.33 -9.55
N VAL A 153 -11.91 8.63 -10.50
CA VAL A 153 -12.36 10.00 -10.79
C VAL A 153 -13.14 10.57 -9.60
N ALA A 154 -14.01 9.78 -8.97
CA ALA A 154 -14.77 10.20 -7.81
C ALA A 154 -13.89 10.58 -6.61
N MET A 155 -12.73 9.89 -6.41
CA MET A 155 -11.74 10.30 -5.41
C MET A 155 -11.11 11.65 -5.75
N GLN A 156 -10.77 11.91 -7.03
CA GLN A 156 -10.23 13.20 -7.45
C GLN A 156 -11.25 14.33 -7.30
N GLU A 157 -12.52 14.09 -7.66
CA GLU A 157 -13.62 15.04 -7.48
C GLU A 157 -13.84 15.38 -5.99
N ALA A 158 -13.61 14.41 -5.10
CA ALA A 158 -13.66 14.59 -3.65
C ALA A 158 -12.35 15.15 -3.06
N GLU A 159 -11.40 15.62 -3.90
CA GLU A 159 -10.09 16.17 -3.51
C GLU A 159 -9.24 15.20 -2.68
N ALA A 160 -9.43 13.89 -2.89
CA ALA A 160 -8.67 12.84 -2.23
C ALA A 160 -7.73 12.12 -3.21
N SER A 161 -6.74 11.43 -2.66
CA SER A 161 -5.81 10.65 -3.48
C SER A 161 -6.51 9.48 -4.16
N PRO A 162 -6.36 9.32 -5.49
CA PRO A 162 -6.86 8.14 -6.19
C PRO A 162 -6.28 6.81 -5.68
N MET A 163 -5.16 6.83 -4.95
CA MET A 163 -4.62 5.64 -4.29
C MET A 163 -5.61 5.03 -3.29
N LEU A 164 -6.43 5.85 -2.65
CA LEU A 164 -7.49 5.40 -1.74
C LEU A 164 -8.55 4.55 -2.48
N ALA A 165 -8.82 4.83 -3.76
CA ALA A 165 -9.69 3.97 -4.57
C ALA A 165 -9.12 2.56 -4.74
N VAL A 166 -7.81 2.46 -4.95
CA VAL A 166 -7.11 1.16 -5.02
C VAL A 166 -7.23 0.43 -3.69
N MET A 167 -7.01 1.12 -2.56
CA MET A 167 -7.12 0.53 -1.23
C MET A 167 -8.54 0.05 -0.93
N LEU A 168 -9.57 0.84 -1.27
CA LEU A 168 -10.97 0.41 -1.13
C LEU A 168 -11.27 -0.82 -1.98
N SER A 169 -10.76 -0.87 -3.22
CA SER A 169 -10.94 -2.04 -4.09
C SER A 169 -10.30 -3.30 -3.50
N HIS A 170 -9.23 -3.14 -2.73
CA HIS A 170 -8.61 -4.25 -2.01
C HIS A 170 -9.43 -4.72 -0.80
N ILE A 171 -9.95 -3.78 0.00
CA ILE A 171 -10.72 -4.10 1.20
C ILE A 171 -12.06 -4.73 0.85
N PHE A 172 -12.79 -4.12 -0.08
CA PHE A 172 -14.13 -4.56 -0.46
C PHE A 172 -14.17 -5.56 -1.62
N GLY A 173 -13.03 -5.88 -2.25
CA GLY A 173 -12.95 -6.73 -3.46
C GLY A 173 -13.55 -8.14 -3.32
N TRP A 174 -13.89 -8.54 -2.09
CA TRP A 174 -14.60 -9.77 -1.74
C TRP A 174 -16.12 -9.61 -1.75
N SER A 175 -16.59 -8.40 -1.39
CA SER A 175 -17.99 -8.10 -1.17
C SER A 175 -18.59 -7.31 -2.34
N ILE A 176 -17.77 -6.53 -3.05
CA ILE A 176 -18.18 -5.60 -4.10
C ILE A 176 -17.43 -5.92 -5.38
N ASP A 177 -18.16 -6.03 -6.50
CA ASP A 177 -17.59 -6.08 -7.83
C ASP A 177 -17.32 -4.65 -8.33
N PHE A 178 -16.09 -4.16 -8.18
CA PHE A 178 -15.69 -2.81 -8.58
C PHE A 178 -15.76 -2.55 -10.10
N PHE A 179 -15.94 -3.59 -10.90
CA PHE A 179 -16.19 -3.44 -12.34
C PHE A 179 -17.68 -3.32 -12.69
N GLY A 180 -18.53 -3.61 -11.70
CA GLY A 180 -19.98 -3.44 -11.78
C GLY A 180 -20.48 -2.22 -11.03
N ILE A 181 -19.60 -1.36 -10.49
CA ILE A 181 -20.03 -0.11 -9.84
C ILE A 181 -20.63 0.84 -10.87
N GLN A 182 -21.68 1.55 -10.45
CA GLN A 182 -22.48 2.38 -11.31
C GLN A 182 -22.50 3.83 -10.80
N LYS A 183 -22.99 4.70 -11.67
CA LYS A 183 -23.29 6.07 -11.26
C LYS A 183 -24.31 6.07 -10.13
N GLY A 184 -24.02 6.82 -9.07
CA GLY A 184 -24.83 6.89 -7.87
C GLY A 184 -24.35 5.97 -6.72
N ASP A 185 -23.39 5.08 -6.97
CA ASP A 185 -22.72 4.34 -5.89
C ASP A 185 -21.92 5.31 -5.01
N GLU A 186 -21.88 5.05 -3.70
CA GLU A 186 -21.33 5.98 -2.72
C GLU A 186 -20.20 5.35 -1.91
N PHE A 187 -19.22 6.17 -1.54
CA PHE A 187 -18.19 5.76 -0.58
C PHE A 187 -18.03 6.78 0.54
N ARG A 188 -17.60 6.28 1.70
CA ARG A 188 -17.10 7.08 2.82
C ARG A 188 -15.88 6.40 3.40
N LEU A 189 -14.89 7.19 3.78
CA LEU A 189 -13.59 6.69 4.17
C LEU A 189 -12.99 7.57 5.26
N ILE A 190 -12.48 6.93 6.30
CA ILE A 190 -11.56 7.50 7.29
C ILE A 190 -10.20 6.89 7.00
N TYR A 191 -9.19 7.73 6.82
CA TYR A 191 -7.85 7.28 6.49
C TYR A 191 -6.79 8.04 7.27
N ALA A 192 -5.59 7.52 7.35
CA ALA A 192 -4.41 8.26 7.78
C ALA A 192 -3.44 8.38 6.62
N GLN A 193 -2.83 9.55 6.47
CA GLN A 193 -1.77 9.83 5.51
C GLN A 193 -0.48 10.13 6.26
N GLU A 194 0.62 9.59 5.76
CA GLU A 194 1.95 9.86 6.33
C GLU A 194 2.49 11.21 5.83
N PHE A 195 3.06 11.98 6.73
CA PHE A 195 3.70 13.28 6.47
C PHE A 195 5.15 13.25 6.93
N VAL A 196 5.99 13.95 6.19
CA VAL A 196 7.34 14.33 6.62
C VAL A 196 7.36 15.85 6.74
N GLU A 197 7.59 16.37 7.92
CA GLU A 197 7.41 17.79 8.18
C GLU A 197 5.96 18.18 7.81
N GLU A 198 5.76 19.18 6.94
CA GLU A 198 4.41 19.55 6.46
C GLU A 198 4.05 18.93 5.10
N GLU A 199 4.96 18.11 4.52
CA GLU A 199 4.79 17.55 3.18
C GLU A 199 4.11 16.17 3.20
N PRO A 200 3.00 15.99 2.49
CA PRO A 200 2.31 14.71 2.42
C PRO A 200 3.11 13.69 1.60
N LEU A 201 3.18 12.46 2.10
CA LEU A 201 3.68 11.31 1.37
C LEU A 201 2.52 10.54 0.72
N ASN A 202 2.82 9.80 -0.36
CA ASN A 202 1.87 8.90 -1.00
C ASN A 202 1.77 7.56 -0.24
N ASN A 203 1.66 7.63 1.08
CA ASN A 203 1.52 6.49 1.96
C ASN A 203 0.27 6.67 2.83
N TYR A 204 -0.64 5.71 2.75
CA TYR A 204 -1.96 5.80 3.36
C TYR A 204 -2.27 4.54 4.16
N LYS A 205 -3.13 4.69 5.18
CA LYS A 205 -3.78 3.60 5.91
C LYS A 205 -5.28 3.86 5.91
N VAL A 206 -6.07 2.85 5.61
CA VAL A 206 -7.54 2.93 5.79
C VAL A 206 -7.84 2.61 7.24
N LEU A 207 -8.51 3.53 7.93
CA LEU A 207 -8.92 3.37 9.34
C LEU A 207 -10.35 2.87 9.46
N ALA A 208 -11.23 3.20 8.53
CA ALA A 208 -12.56 2.61 8.37
C ALA A 208 -13.12 3.05 7.01
N ALA A 209 -14.05 2.28 6.47
CA ALA A 209 -14.71 2.66 5.23
C ALA A 209 -16.15 2.14 5.16
N SER A 210 -16.95 2.77 4.31
CA SER A 210 -18.21 2.21 3.84
C SER A 210 -18.33 2.39 2.33
N PHE A 211 -18.97 1.44 1.68
CA PHE A 211 -19.27 1.49 0.27
C PHE A 211 -20.70 1.03 0.01
N LYS A 212 -21.47 1.84 -0.71
CA LYS A 212 -22.83 1.51 -1.14
C LYS A 212 -22.80 1.25 -2.64
N ALA A 213 -23.08 0.01 -3.02
CA ALA A 213 -23.18 -0.41 -4.43
C ALA A 213 -24.51 -1.16 -4.64
N ASN A 214 -25.24 -0.80 -5.70
CA ASN A 214 -26.53 -1.45 -6.04
C ASN A 214 -27.47 -1.55 -4.82
N ASP A 215 -27.65 -0.48 -4.07
CA ASP A 215 -28.43 -0.37 -2.82
C ASP A 215 -27.95 -1.23 -1.64
N SER A 216 -26.83 -1.92 -1.78
CA SER A 216 -26.21 -2.67 -0.70
C SER A 216 -25.10 -1.84 -0.04
N LEU A 217 -25.25 -1.51 1.24
CA LEU A 217 -24.26 -0.78 2.04
C LEU A 217 -23.40 -1.77 2.81
N VAL A 218 -22.09 -1.73 2.58
CA VAL A 218 -21.10 -2.56 3.28
C VAL A 218 -20.14 -1.66 4.04
N TYR A 219 -19.88 -1.97 5.30
CA TYR A 219 -18.88 -1.31 6.12
C TYR A 219 -17.61 -2.15 6.21
N ALA A 220 -16.48 -1.49 6.33
CA ALA A 220 -15.17 -2.07 6.61
C ALA A 220 -14.66 -1.51 7.93
N ILE A 221 -14.77 -2.31 8.99
CA ILE A 221 -14.40 -1.98 10.35
C ILE A 221 -13.12 -2.76 10.69
N PRO A 222 -11.98 -2.10 10.96
CA PRO A 222 -10.76 -2.78 11.37
C PRO A 222 -10.89 -3.32 12.78
N PHE A 223 -10.37 -4.50 13.00
CA PHE A 223 -10.29 -5.09 14.33
C PHE A 223 -9.14 -6.09 14.42
N VAL A 224 -8.41 -6.05 15.52
CA VAL A 224 -7.30 -6.97 15.79
C VAL A 224 -7.82 -8.19 16.55
N GLN A 225 -7.63 -9.36 15.98
CA GLN A 225 -7.94 -10.64 16.60
C GLN A 225 -6.84 -11.65 16.28
N ASP A 226 -6.36 -12.41 17.28
CA ASP A 226 -5.28 -13.39 17.10
C ASP A 226 -3.99 -12.77 16.51
N ASP A 227 -3.62 -11.54 16.93
CA ASP A 227 -2.50 -10.73 16.44
C ASP A 227 -2.56 -10.36 14.94
N GLU A 228 -3.73 -10.54 14.31
CA GLU A 228 -3.98 -10.16 12.92
C GLU A 228 -5.05 -9.06 12.86
N GLU A 229 -4.73 -7.93 12.18
CA GLU A 229 -5.70 -6.88 11.91
C GLU A 229 -6.42 -7.18 10.58
N LEU A 230 -7.74 -7.34 10.65
CA LEU A 230 -8.58 -7.58 9.48
C LEU A 230 -9.74 -6.59 9.45
N PHE A 231 -10.35 -6.44 8.28
CA PHE A 231 -11.59 -5.69 8.15
C PHE A 231 -12.81 -6.61 8.27
N TYR A 232 -13.80 -6.16 9.03
CA TYR A 232 -15.04 -6.89 9.26
C TYR A 232 -16.25 -6.03 8.87
N ASN A 233 -17.33 -6.66 8.45
CA ASN A 233 -18.60 -5.98 8.32
C ASN A 233 -19.23 -5.77 9.71
N VAL A 234 -20.32 -5.00 9.79
CA VAL A 234 -21.02 -4.70 11.07
C VAL A 234 -21.51 -5.93 11.82
N ASN A 235 -21.66 -7.07 11.15
CA ASN A 235 -22.08 -8.33 11.77
C ASN A 235 -20.88 -9.16 12.27
N GLY A 236 -19.65 -8.63 12.22
CA GLY A 236 -18.44 -9.33 12.63
C GLY A 236 -17.96 -10.41 11.65
N ASN A 237 -18.47 -10.45 10.43
CA ASN A 237 -17.93 -11.32 9.40
C ASN A 237 -16.75 -10.63 8.74
N SER A 238 -15.60 -11.34 8.61
CA SER A 238 -14.45 -10.81 7.90
C SER A 238 -14.82 -10.44 6.46
N LEU A 239 -14.36 -9.27 6.02
CA LEU A 239 -14.44 -8.88 4.62
C LEU A 239 -13.44 -9.65 3.76
N GLU A 240 -12.42 -10.23 4.36
CA GLU A 240 -11.57 -11.18 3.66
C GLU A 240 -12.31 -12.50 3.46
N GLY A 241 -12.54 -12.83 2.22
CA GLY A 241 -13.08 -14.13 1.84
C GLY A 241 -11.97 -15.15 1.54
N ALA A 242 -12.33 -16.44 1.48
CA ALA A 242 -11.41 -17.49 1.06
C ALA A 242 -10.90 -17.27 -0.39
N PHE A 243 -11.62 -16.49 -1.19
CA PHE A 243 -11.28 -16.23 -2.60
C PHE A 243 -11.56 -14.77 -3.00
N LEU A 244 -10.65 -14.14 -3.78
CA LEU A 244 -10.89 -12.88 -4.50
C LEU A 244 -11.97 -13.06 -5.56
N LYS A 245 -12.77 -12.05 -5.80
CA LYS A 245 -13.76 -12.07 -6.90
C LYS A 245 -13.11 -12.07 -8.28
N ALA A 246 -11.90 -11.52 -8.39
CA ALA A 246 -11.14 -11.51 -9.61
C ALA A 246 -9.64 -11.64 -9.35
N PRO A 247 -8.88 -12.26 -10.27
CA PRO A 247 -7.44 -12.44 -10.16
C PRO A 247 -6.62 -11.21 -10.64
N LEU A 248 -7.28 -10.09 -10.94
CA LEU A 248 -6.68 -8.85 -11.47
C LEU A 248 -7.30 -7.64 -10.77
N ASP A 249 -6.51 -6.57 -10.58
CA ASP A 249 -7.02 -5.31 -10.03
C ASP A 249 -7.80 -4.49 -11.08
N PHE A 250 -7.39 -4.55 -12.36
CA PHE A 250 -8.01 -3.82 -13.46
C PHE A 250 -8.22 -4.73 -14.67
N TYR A 251 -9.46 -4.85 -15.13
CA TYR A 251 -9.83 -5.73 -16.24
C TYR A 251 -11.18 -5.35 -16.86
N ARG A 252 -11.46 -5.93 -18.03
CA ARG A 252 -12.80 -6.00 -18.61
C ARG A 252 -13.12 -7.47 -18.91
N ILE A 253 -14.27 -7.97 -18.48
CA ILE A 253 -14.69 -9.33 -18.86
C ILE A 253 -14.98 -9.34 -20.35
N SER A 254 -14.15 -10.05 -21.11
CA SER A 254 -14.30 -10.20 -22.55
C SER A 254 -15.08 -11.46 -22.95
N SER A 255 -15.08 -12.49 -22.09
CA SER A 255 -15.90 -13.69 -22.27
C SER A 255 -16.28 -14.30 -20.93
N ARG A 256 -17.54 -14.69 -20.81
CA ARG A 256 -18.08 -15.33 -19.60
C ARG A 256 -18.02 -16.85 -19.72
N PHE A 257 -18.17 -17.53 -18.58
CA PHE A 257 -18.36 -18.99 -18.51
C PHE A 257 -19.60 -19.42 -19.31
N THR A 258 -19.43 -20.44 -20.16
CA THR A 258 -20.52 -21.00 -20.95
C THR A 258 -20.21 -22.43 -21.34
N ASN A 259 -21.25 -23.28 -21.46
CA ASN A 259 -21.13 -24.63 -21.97
C ASN A 259 -21.06 -24.69 -23.51
N SER A 260 -21.39 -23.59 -24.21
CA SER A 260 -21.32 -23.54 -25.67
C SER A 260 -21.15 -22.11 -26.16
N ARG A 261 -20.03 -21.82 -26.85
CA ARG A 261 -19.82 -20.55 -27.60
C ARG A 261 -19.12 -20.87 -28.93
N TYR A 262 -19.32 -20.01 -29.92
CA TYR A 262 -18.54 -20.06 -31.14
C TYR A 262 -17.10 -19.59 -30.86
N HIS A 263 -16.13 -20.49 -31.10
CA HIS A 263 -14.72 -20.18 -30.79
C HIS A 263 -14.11 -19.37 -31.94
N PRO A 264 -13.56 -18.13 -31.66
CA PRO A 264 -13.15 -17.22 -32.73
C PRO A 264 -11.99 -17.76 -33.59
N VAL A 265 -11.05 -18.52 -32.99
CA VAL A 265 -9.91 -19.12 -33.70
C VAL A 265 -10.27 -20.44 -34.34
N LEU A 266 -10.90 -21.34 -33.61
CA LEU A 266 -11.20 -22.69 -34.08
C LEU A 266 -12.44 -22.78 -35.00
N LYS A 267 -13.21 -21.67 -35.11
CA LYS A 267 -14.39 -21.58 -35.98
C LYS A 267 -15.44 -22.69 -35.76
N ARG A 268 -15.59 -23.14 -34.51
CA ARG A 268 -16.58 -24.18 -34.12
C ARG A 268 -17.12 -23.89 -32.73
N TYR A 269 -18.26 -24.44 -32.39
CA TYR A 269 -18.83 -24.35 -31.06
C TYR A 269 -18.07 -25.23 -30.09
N ARG A 270 -17.72 -24.67 -28.92
CA ARG A 270 -17.14 -25.38 -27.78
C ARG A 270 -17.46 -24.70 -26.47
N ALA A 271 -17.37 -25.45 -25.38
CA ALA A 271 -17.46 -24.90 -24.03
C ALA A 271 -16.30 -23.92 -23.73
N HIS A 272 -16.60 -22.90 -22.96
CA HIS A 272 -15.64 -22.06 -22.30
C HIS A 272 -15.86 -22.15 -20.80
N HIS A 273 -15.11 -23.02 -20.13
CA HIS A 273 -15.25 -23.31 -18.71
C HIS A 273 -14.33 -22.39 -17.88
N GLY A 274 -14.32 -21.10 -18.21
CA GLY A 274 -13.58 -20.04 -17.55
C GLY A 274 -14.21 -18.68 -17.77
N VAL A 275 -13.54 -17.65 -17.30
CA VAL A 275 -13.84 -16.25 -17.56
C VAL A 275 -12.59 -15.61 -18.15
N ASP A 276 -12.74 -14.95 -19.30
CA ASP A 276 -11.65 -14.21 -19.93
C ASP A 276 -11.65 -12.75 -19.44
N TYR A 277 -10.57 -12.35 -18.82
CA TYR A 277 -10.33 -11.00 -18.33
C TYR A 277 -9.36 -10.28 -19.28
N ALA A 278 -9.86 -9.39 -20.13
CA ALA A 278 -9.02 -8.55 -20.99
C ALA A 278 -8.31 -7.51 -20.17
N ALA A 279 -6.97 -7.51 -20.25
CA ALA A 279 -6.09 -6.55 -19.60
C ALA A 279 -4.78 -6.44 -20.41
N PRO A 280 -4.04 -5.32 -20.28
CA PRO A 280 -2.76 -5.15 -20.97
C PRO A 280 -1.75 -6.25 -20.62
N THR A 281 -0.89 -6.62 -21.60
CA THR A 281 0.23 -7.53 -21.33
C THR A 281 1.11 -6.96 -20.21
N GLY A 282 1.47 -7.81 -19.25
CA GLY A 282 2.29 -7.42 -18.10
C GLY A 282 1.49 -6.99 -16.87
N THR A 283 0.14 -6.92 -16.95
CA THR A 283 -0.70 -6.70 -15.76
C THR A 283 -0.48 -7.85 -14.76
N PRO A 284 -0.22 -7.55 -13.47
CA PRO A 284 -0.06 -8.57 -12.44
C PRO A 284 -1.28 -9.48 -12.31
N VAL A 285 -1.05 -10.79 -12.18
CA VAL A 285 -2.07 -11.81 -11.93
C VAL A 285 -1.87 -12.33 -10.52
N TYR A 286 -2.93 -12.29 -9.73
CA TYR A 286 -2.92 -12.67 -8.32
C TYR A 286 -3.55 -14.04 -8.09
N ALA A 287 -3.01 -14.79 -7.12
CA ALA A 287 -3.70 -15.94 -6.55
C ALA A 287 -5.00 -15.47 -5.87
N ILE A 288 -6.17 -15.98 -6.31
CA ILE A 288 -7.45 -15.56 -5.70
C ILE A 288 -7.63 -16.03 -4.26
N GLY A 289 -6.87 -16.98 -3.80
CA GLY A 289 -6.85 -17.52 -2.44
C GLY A 289 -5.49 -18.09 -2.11
N SER A 290 -5.20 -18.23 -0.81
CA SER A 290 -4.01 -18.95 -0.36
C SER A 290 -4.09 -20.41 -0.82
N GLY A 291 -2.95 -21.00 -1.15
CA GLY A 291 -2.93 -22.39 -1.61
C GLY A 291 -1.56 -22.87 -2.08
N LYS A 292 -1.51 -24.08 -2.58
CA LYS A 292 -0.29 -24.72 -3.08
C LYS A 292 -0.29 -24.74 -4.59
N VAL A 293 0.79 -24.30 -5.22
CA VAL A 293 1.03 -24.47 -6.67
C VAL A 293 1.18 -25.97 -6.96
N ILE A 294 0.22 -26.54 -7.67
CA ILE A 294 0.23 -27.98 -7.98
C ILE A 294 0.69 -28.27 -9.40
N ASP A 295 0.67 -27.29 -10.28
CA ASP A 295 1.11 -27.42 -11.65
C ASP A 295 1.47 -26.06 -12.24
N LYS A 296 2.47 -26.02 -13.12
CA LYS A 296 2.93 -24.84 -13.83
C LYS A 296 3.66 -25.26 -15.10
N GLY A 297 3.28 -24.72 -16.23
CA GLY A 297 3.89 -25.11 -17.50
C GLY A 297 3.41 -24.33 -18.70
N TYR A 298 3.61 -24.92 -19.87
CA TYR A 298 3.20 -24.36 -21.16
C TYR A 298 2.40 -25.37 -21.97
N GLN A 299 1.22 -24.95 -22.46
CA GLN A 299 0.34 -25.77 -23.30
C GLN A 299 0.15 -25.11 -24.67
N ALA A 300 0.88 -25.57 -25.68
CA ALA A 300 0.97 -24.95 -27.02
C ALA A 300 -0.40 -24.83 -27.72
N GLY A 301 -1.21 -25.87 -27.70
CA GLY A 301 -2.55 -25.92 -28.35
C GLY A 301 -3.71 -25.44 -27.46
N GLY A 302 -3.42 -24.73 -26.37
CA GLY A 302 -4.42 -24.35 -25.39
C GLY A 302 -4.02 -23.11 -24.58
N GLY A 303 -3.94 -23.26 -23.27
CA GLY A 303 -3.77 -22.16 -22.31
C GLY A 303 -2.43 -21.42 -22.30
N GLY A 304 -1.45 -21.78 -23.16
CA GLY A 304 -0.14 -21.15 -23.16
C GLY A 304 0.59 -21.38 -21.83
N ASN A 305 1.27 -20.35 -21.32
CA ASN A 305 1.82 -20.39 -19.97
C ASN A 305 0.69 -20.38 -18.95
N TYR A 306 0.72 -21.31 -18.00
CA TYR A 306 -0.31 -21.42 -16.97
C TYR A 306 0.26 -21.75 -15.59
N VAL A 307 -0.51 -21.37 -14.57
CA VAL A 307 -0.30 -21.76 -13.17
C VAL A 307 -1.59 -22.40 -12.66
N LYS A 308 -1.48 -23.48 -11.88
CA LYS A 308 -2.60 -24.15 -11.24
C LYS A 308 -2.36 -24.21 -9.73
N ILE A 309 -3.34 -23.75 -8.94
CA ILE A 309 -3.26 -23.65 -7.49
C ILE A 309 -4.38 -24.48 -6.86
N ARG A 310 -4.02 -25.33 -5.91
CA ARG A 310 -4.98 -26.01 -5.03
C ARG A 310 -5.11 -25.22 -3.74
N HIS A 311 -6.31 -24.72 -3.47
CA HIS A 311 -6.61 -23.91 -2.29
C HIS A 311 -6.98 -24.79 -1.08
N ASN A 312 -7.77 -25.82 -1.33
CA ASN A 312 -8.19 -26.80 -0.32
C ASN A 312 -8.60 -28.13 -1.01
N SER A 313 -9.28 -29.02 -0.29
CA SER A 313 -9.78 -30.29 -0.82
C SER A 313 -10.84 -30.11 -1.93
N THR A 314 -11.55 -28.98 -1.93
CA THR A 314 -12.68 -28.69 -2.81
C THR A 314 -12.30 -27.87 -4.03
N TYR A 315 -11.48 -26.81 -3.83
CA TYR A 315 -11.25 -25.79 -4.84
C TYR A 315 -9.83 -25.81 -5.41
N THR A 316 -9.77 -25.73 -6.75
CA THR A 316 -8.55 -25.56 -7.53
C THR A 316 -8.78 -24.47 -8.58
N THR A 317 -7.78 -23.63 -8.82
CA THR A 317 -7.83 -22.57 -9.83
C THR A 317 -6.76 -22.76 -10.89
N THR A 318 -7.01 -22.24 -12.10
CA THR A 318 -6.02 -22.22 -13.19
C THR A 318 -6.03 -20.85 -13.84
N TYR A 319 -4.83 -20.33 -14.08
CA TYR A 319 -4.53 -19.00 -14.65
C TYR A 319 -3.74 -19.21 -15.93
N MET A 320 -4.29 -18.82 -17.10
CA MET A 320 -3.73 -19.15 -18.41
C MET A 320 -3.42 -17.93 -19.25
N HIS A 321 -2.73 -18.17 -20.38
CA HIS A 321 -2.25 -17.17 -21.34
C HIS A 321 -1.23 -16.18 -20.75
N LEU A 322 -0.52 -16.55 -19.67
CA LEU A 322 0.46 -15.69 -19.00
C LEU A 322 1.63 -15.34 -19.93
N SER A 323 2.12 -14.11 -19.89
CA SER A 323 3.35 -13.68 -20.57
C SER A 323 4.58 -14.24 -19.88
N LYS A 324 4.59 -14.24 -18.55
CA LYS A 324 5.64 -14.81 -17.70
C LYS A 324 5.09 -15.17 -16.32
N PHE A 325 5.79 -16.04 -15.63
CA PHE A 325 5.53 -16.38 -14.23
C PHE A 325 6.14 -15.34 -13.28
N ALA A 326 5.66 -15.28 -12.05
CA ALA A 326 6.34 -14.54 -10.99
C ALA A 326 7.75 -15.12 -10.77
N LYS A 327 8.69 -14.22 -10.41
CA LYS A 327 10.09 -14.60 -10.21
C LYS A 327 10.21 -15.60 -9.06
N GLY A 328 10.83 -16.73 -9.34
CA GLY A 328 11.06 -17.77 -8.33
C GLY A 328 9.91 -18.75 -8.11
N LEU A 329 8.71 -18.51 -8.62
CA LEU A 329 7.55 -19.38 -8.42
C LEU A 329 7.80 -20.81 -8.96
N LYS A 330 7.59 -21.83 -8.12
CA LYS A 330 7.80 -23.25 -8.43
C LYS A 330 6.57 -24.08 -8.08
N VAL A 331 6.44 -25.24 -8.73
CA VAL A 331 5.48 -26.28 -8.29
C VAL A 331 5.87 -26.75 -6.91
N GLY A 332 4.89 -26.81 -6.01
CA GLY A 332 5.09 -27.12 -4.59
C GLY A 332 5.08 -25.92 -3.66
N ASP A 333 5.28 -24.69 -4.17
CA ASP A 333 5.26 -23.49 -3.35
C ASP A 333 3.87 -23.23 -2.75
N GLN A 334 3.88 -22.72 -1.51
CA GLN A 334 2.71 -22.11 -0.90
C GLN A 334 2.64 -20.65 -1.36
N VAL A 335 1.50 -20.22 -1.82
CA VAL A 335 1.22 -18.84 -2.19
C VAL A 335 0.15 -18.27 -1.28
N ALA A 336 0.35 -17.06 -0.85
CA ALA A 336 -0.66 -16.31 -0.13
C ALA A 336 -1.74 -15.80 -1.11
N GLN A 337 -2.91 -15.54 -0.57
CA GLN A 337 -3.91 -14.81 -1.30
C GLN A 337 -3.38 -13.43 -1.69
N LYS A 338 -3.74 -12.96 -2.92
CA LYS A 338 -3.25 -11.73 -3.51
C LYS A 338 -1.74 -11.71 -3.82
N GLU A 339 -1.06 -12.81 -3.66
CA GLU A 339 0.32 -12.95 -4.13
C GLU A 339 0.37 -12.94 -5.66
N VAL A 340 1.34 -12.21 -6.24
CA VAL A 340 1.55 -12.21 -7.70
C VAL A 340 2.12 -13.56 -8.13
N ILE A 341 1.41 -14.27 -9.01
CA ILE A 341 1.80 -15.58 -9.54
C ILE A 341 2.26 -15.54 -11.00
N GLY A 342 2.00 -14.45 -11.68
CA GLY A 342 2.37 -14.24 -13.08
C GLY A 342 1.86 -12.92 -13.61
N TYR A 343 1.90 -12.78 -14.92
CA TYR A 343 1.52 -11.55 -15.61
C TYR A 343 0.70 -11.86 -16.85
N VAL A 344 -0.33 -11.07 -17.12
CA VAL A 344 -1.19 -11.19 -18.30
C VAL A 344 -0.35 -11.22 -19.57
N GLY A 345 -0.74 -12.05 -20.50
CA GLY A 345 -0.12 -12.20 -21.82
C GLY A 345 -1.12 -12.61 -22.90
N SER A 346 -0.60 -13.26 -23.94
CA SER A 346 -1.36 -13.80 -25.07
C SER A 346 -0.69 -15.07 -25.58
N THR A 347 -0.12 -15.89 -24.68
CA THR A 347 0.58 -17.13 -25.06
C THR A 347 -0.42 -18.27 -25.32
N GLY A 348 -0.03 -19.25 -26.13
CA GLY A 348 -0.92 -20.35 -26.53
C GLY A 348 -1.99 -19.95 -27.55
N LEU A 349 -3.18 -20.52 -27.44
CA LEU A 349 -4.30 -20.28 -28.37
C LEU A 349 -5.10 -19.04 -27.91
N SER A 350 -4.61 -17.87 -28.22
CA SER A 350 -5.17 -16.58 -27.82
C SER A 350 -5.29 -15.62 -29.01
N THR A 351 -6.30 -14.75 -29.01
CA THR A 351 -6.51 -13.71 -30.04
C THR A 351 -5.97 -12.33 -29.63
N GLY A 352 -5.55 -12.18 -28.38
CA GLY A 352 -5.04 -10.91 -27.85
C GLY A 352 -4.81 -10.98 -26.34
N PRO A 353 -4.23 -9.95 -25.74
CA PRO A 353 -3.90 -9.97 -24.31
C PRO A 353 -5.13 -10.16 -23.42
N HIS A 354 -5.15 -11.26 -22.66
CA HIS A 354 -6.17 -11.56 -21.65
C HIS A 354 -5.68 -12.67 -20.72
N LEU A 355 -6.37 -12.82 -19.59
CA LEU A 355 -6.26 -13.96 -18.69
C LEU A 355 -7.50 -14.84 -18.85
N ASP A 356 -7.34 -16.12 -19.23
CA ASP A 356 -8.39 -17.15 -19.07
C ASP A 356 -8.26 -17.72 -17.65
N PHE A 357 -9.25 -17.42 -16.82
CA PHE A 357 -9.28 -17.82 -15.43
C PHE A 357 -10.36 -18.88 -15.20
N ARG A 358 -9.97 -19.98 -14.56
CA ARG A 358 -10.87 -21.11 -14.31
C ARG A 358 -10.86 -21.52 -12.85
N VAL A 359 -12.03 -21.94 -12.38
CA VAL A 359 -12.20 -22.53 -11.05
C VAL A 359 -12.83 -23.91 -11.18
N TYR A 360 -12.30 -24.83 -10.39
CA TYR A 360 -12.79 -26.18 -10.29
C TYR A 360 -13.23 -26.46 -8.86
N GLU A 361 -14.45 -26.94 -8.70
CA GLU A 361 -15.00 -27.43 -7.44
C GLU A 361 -15.12 -28.97 -7.53
N ASN A 362 -14.41 -29.68 -6.63
CA ASN A 362 -14.32 -31.15 -6.66
C ASN A 362 -13.94 -31.69 -8.06
N GLY A 363 -13.01 -31.01 -8.73
CA GLY A 363 -12.51 -31.36 -10.07
C GLY A 363 -13.43 -30.99 -11.24
N LYS A 364 -14.62 -30.46 -10.99
CA LYS A 364 -15.57 -30.03 -12.05
C LYS A 364 -15.44 -28.51 -12.24
N PRO A 365 -15.43 -28.01 -13.51
CA PRO A 365 -15.38 -26.57 -13.75
C PRO A 365 -16.68 -25.91 -13.30
N VAL A 366 -16.55 -24.79 -12.58
CA VAL A 366 -17.66 -23.96 -12.12
C VAL A 366 -17.48 -22.53 -12.59
N ASN A 367 -18.58 -21.77 -12.67
CA ASN A 367 -18.52 -20.37 -13.09
C ASN A 367 -17.81 -19.53 -12.01
N PRO A 368 -16.63 -18.96 -12.30
CA PRO A 368 -15.87 -18.15 -11.33
C PRO A 368 -16.66 -16.98 -10.73
N LEU A 369 -17.59 -16.40 -11.50
CA LEU A 369 -18.37 -15.23 -11.07
C LEU A 369 -19.47 -15.57 -10.06
N THR A 370 -19.79 -16.84 -9.86
CA THR A 370 -20.87 -17.27 -8.95
C THR A 370 -20.38 -17.94 -7.67
N ILE A 371 -19.05 -18.04 -7.49
CA ILE A 371 -18.48 -18.66 -6.30
C ILE A 371 -18.78 -17.78 -5.08
N LYS A 372 -19.43 -18.38 -4.08
CA LYS A 372 -19.62 -17.74 -2.79
C LYS A 372 -18.35 -17.90 -1.96
N SER A 373 -17.63 -16.81 -1.77
CA SER A 373 -16.50 -16.81 -0.85
C SER A 373 -17.01 -16.96 0.59
N GLN A 374 -16.46 -17.93 1.32
CA GLN A 374 -16.71 -18.02 2.77
C GLN A 374 -15.84 -16.96 3.47
N PRO A 375 -16.35 -16.22 4.48
CA PRO A 375 -15.52 -15.34 5.29
C PRO A 375 -14.35 -16.12 5.91
N LYS A 376 -13.16 -15.54 5.95
CA LYS A 376 -11.93 -16.22 6.40
C LYS A 376 -11.99 -16.55 7.90
N LYS A 377 -12.40 -15.60 8.72
CA LYS A 377 -12.61 -15.74 10.17
C LYS A 377 -13.63 -14.71 10.64
N PRO A 378 -14.75 -15.06 11.23
CA PRO A 378 -15.62 -14.10 11.91
C PRO A 378 -14.99 -13.64 13.23
N ILE A 379 -15.50 -12.55 13.79
CA ILE A 379 -15.18 -12.13 15.15
C ILE A 379 -15.55 -13.28 16.11
N SER A 380 -14.61 -13.65 16.98
CA SER A 380 -14.82 -14.67 18.00
C SER A 380 -15.86 -14.22 19.03
N GLU A 381 -16.51 -15.16 19.69
CA GLU A 381 -17.50 -14.85 20.71
C GLU A 381 -16.93 -13.98 21.85
N ALA A 382 -15.68 -14.23 22.22
CA ALA A 382 -14.98 -13.45 23.25
C ALA A 382 -14.73 -11.99 22.87
N ASN A 383 -14.67 -11.69 21.58
CA ASN A 383 -14.38 -10.34 21.06
C ASN A 383 -15.64 -9.57 20.59
N ARG A 384 -16.83 -10.18 20.64
CA ARG A 384 -18.06 -9.59 20.10
C ARG A 384 -18.41 -8.23 20.71
N ASP A 385 -18.36 -8.14 22.04
CA ASP A 385 -18.74 -6.88 22.72
C ASP A 385 -17.74 -5.77 22.44
N SER A 386 -16.43 -6.05 22.47
CA SER A 386 -15.41 -5.07 22.15
C SER A 386 -15.46 -4.65 20.67
N PHE A 387 -15.71 -5.58 19.76
CA PHE A 387 -15.94 -5.28 18.36
C PHE A 387 -17.18 -4.40 18.15
N ALA A 388 -18.28 -4.70 18.80
CA ALA A 388 -19.52 -3.92 18.67
C ALA A 388 -19.32 -2.44 19.05
N VAL A 389 -18.59 -2.16 20.14
CA VAL A 389 -18.26 -0.79 20.56
C VAL A 389 -17.44 -0.06 19.48
N VAL A 390 -16.44 -0.72 18.91
CA VAL A 390 -15.62 -0.14 17.84
C VAL A 390 -16.46 0.09 16.58
N ALA A 391 -17.27 -0.90 16.20
CA ALA A 391 -18.12 -0.83 15.01
C ALA A 391 -19.13 0.31 15.12
N ASP A 392 -19.86 0.43 16.24
CA ASP A 392 -20.84 1.49 16.45
C ASP A 392 -20.22 2.89 16.36
N SER A 393 -19.04 3.07 16.97
CA SER A 393 -18.29 4.33 16.92
C SER A 393 -17.91 4.70 15.48
N LEU A 394 -17.31 3.76 14.74
CA LEU A 394 -16.83 4.00 13.37
C LEU A 394 -17.98 4.15 12.38
N VAL A 395 -19.05 3.37 12.50
CA VAL A 395 -20.27 3.51 11.70
C VAL A 395 -20.89 4.89 11.88
N LYS A 396 -21.01 5.36 13.13
CA LYS A 396 -21.52 6.71 13.43
C LYS A 396 -20.63 7.78 12.81
N ARG A 397 -19.31 7.66 12.94
CA ARG A 397 -18.34 8.61 12.37
C ARG A 397 -18.44 8.63 10.84
N LEU A 398 -18.43 7.47 10.18
CA LEU A 398 -18.59 7.36 8.73
C LEU A 398 -19.88 7.98 8.22
N SER A 399 -21.00 7.75 8.94
CA SER A 399 -22.33 8.27 8.56
C SER A 399 -22.40 9.80 8.60
N ASN A 400 -21.57 10.45 9.42
CA ASN A 400 -21.53 11.89 9.57
C ASN A 400 -20.61 12.60 8.55
N ILE A 401 -19.81 11.86 7.78
CA ILE A 401 -18.95 12.45 6.75
C ILE A 401 -19.85 12.96 5.62
N LEU A 402 -19.78 14.26 5.36
CA LEU A 402 -20.54 14.91 4.30
C LEU A 402 -19.86 14.68 2.94
N LYS A 403 -20.68 14.43 1.90
CA LYS A 403 -20.20 14.43 0.52
C LYS A 403 -19.81 15.87 0.13
N LYS A 404 -18.69 16.02 -0.52
CA LYS A 404 -18.30 17.30 -1.15
C LYS A 404 -19.02 17.47 -2.47
#